data_d3258581d8186afadcabd36b33646d36
#
_entry.id   d3258581d8186afadcabd36b33646d36
#
_cell.length_a   1.000
_cell.length_b   1.000
_cell.length_c   1.000
_cell.angle_alpha   90.00
_cell.angle_beta   90.00
_cell.angle_gamma   90.00
#
_symmetry.space_group_name_H-M   'P 1'
#
loop_
_entity.id
_entity.type
_entity.pdbx_description
1 polymer ?
#
loop_
_entity_poly.entity_id
_entity_poly.type
_entity_poly.pdbx_seq_one_letter_code
_entity_poly.pdbx_strand_id
1 'polypeptide(L)'
;AKGKLPVTICSDLKFGDGITANYYFPYTQPEKVGLSSEKLAAIDTIALHAIEKGAAPGMVVLVAKDGKVAYEKAFGYTNFDKQEAINKDMLYDLASVTKISATTVAVMKLYEEGKIDLEKTLGDYIDWTKGTDKAPLKVKDILLHQAGLYPFIPFYREVIDSVTGKPLERFFSKQQTPSFKSRVAE
;
A
#
# COMPACT_ATOMS: atom_id res chain seq x y z
N ALA A 1 16.31 -1.43 6.96
CA ALA A 1 16.18 -2.61 6.09
C ALA A 1 17.55 -2.97 5.52
N LYS A 2 17.92 -4.23 5.54
CA LYS A 2 19.09 -4.73 4.81
C LYS A 2 18.70 -4.78 3.34
N GLY A 3 19.44 -4.11 2.46
CA GLY A 3 19.15 -4.20 1.03
C GLY A 3 19.97 -3.25 0.21
N LYS A 4 19.90 -3.46 -1.10
CA LYS A 4 20.43 -2.56 -2.10
C LYS A 4 19.31 -1.64 -2.57
N LEU A 5 19.62 -0.40 -2.87
CA LEU A 5 18.65 0.55 -3.41
C LEU A 5 18.13 0.03 -4.77
N PRO A 6 16.82 -0.13 -4.93
CA PRO A 6 16.24 -0.58 -6.20
C PRO A 6 16.21 0.53 -7.26
N VAL A 7 16.51 1.78 -6.88
CA VAL A 7 16.56 2.96 -7.74
C VAL A 7 17.65 3.91 -7.26
N THR A 8 18.16 4.78 -8.13
CA THR A 8 18.96 5.94 -7.71
C THR A 8 18.03 6.97 -7.10
N ILE A 9 18.30 7.40 -5.87
CA ILE A 9 17.49 8.40 -5.16
C ILE A 9 18.09 9.80 -5.36
N CYS A 10 19.43 9.89 -5.36
CA CYS A 10 20.17 11.12 -5.60
C CYS A 10 21.59 10.79 -6.07
N SER A 11 22.42 11.82 -6.34
CA SER A 11 23.80 11.64 -6.78
C SER A 11 24.64 10.73 -5.88
N ASP A 12 24.35 10.73 -4.59
CA ASP A 12 25.11 10.02 -3.56
C ASP A 12 24.46 8.68 -3.14
N LEU A 13 23.27 8.38 -3.66
CA LEU A 13 22.51 7.16 -3.37
C LEU A 13 22.02 6.52 -4.69
N LYS A 14 22.91 5.78 -5.35
CA LYS A 14 22.69 5.18 -6.68
C LYS A 14 22.02 3.82 -6.61
N PHE A 15 21.40 3.42 -7.72
CA PHE A 15 20.94 2.04 -7.91
C PHE A 15 22.03 1.04 -7.54
N GLY A 16 21.69 0.06 -6.71
CA GLY A 16 22.61 -0.98 -6.26
C GLY A 16 23.48 -0.56 -5.07
N ASP A 17 23.51 0.71 -4.67
CA ASP A 17 24.21 1.12 -3.45
C ASP A 17 23.51 0.44 -2.25
N GLY A 18 24.33 -0.28 -1.50
CA GLY A 18 23.87 -0.93 -0.28
C GLY A 18 24.29 -0.08 0.91
N ILE A 19 23.35 0.26 1.75
CA ILE A 19 23.70 0.63 3.10
C ILE A 19 24.12 -0.66 3.78
N THR A 20 25.42 -0.91 3.83
CA THR A 20 26.00 -2.10 4.49
C THR A 20 25.86 -2.05 6.01
N ALA A 21 25.41 -0.93 6.56
CA ALA A 21 25.08 -0.82 7.97
C ALA A 21 23.83 -1.66 8.28
N ASN A 22 23.88 -2.40 9.38
CA ASN A 22 22.75 -3.15 9.93
C ASN A 22 21.70 -2.17 10.49
N TYR A 23 21.07 -1.35 9.62
CA TYR A 23 19.96 -0.50 10.00
C TYR A 23 18.69 -1.37 10.04
N TYR A 24 18.52 -2.11 11.11
CA TYR A 24 17.19 -2.48 11.60
C TYR A 24 16.89 -1.49 12.73
N PHE A 25 15.62 -1.17 12.88
CA PHE A 25 15.19 -0.40 14.04
C PHE A 25 15.48 -1.22 15.30
N PRO A 26 16.46 -0.85 16.14
CA PRO A 26 16.69 -1.58 17.37
C PRO A 26 15.51 -1.43 18.31
N TYR A 27 15.23 -2.45 19.09
CA TYR A 27 14.22 -2.37 20.13
C TYR A 27 14.70 -1.53 21.31
N THR A 28 13.77 -0.82 21.95
CA THR A 28 14.04 0.00 23.13
C THR A 28 12.87 -0.03 24.09
N GLN A 29 13.13 0.33 25.34
CA GLN A 29 12.06 0.62 26.28
C GLN A 29 11.37 1.94 25.86
N PRO A 30 10.03 2.02 25.89
CA PRO A 30 9.29 3.21 25.48
C PRO A 30 9.77 4.50 26.16
N GLU A 31 10.10 4.43 27.44
CA GLU A 31 10.55 5.58 28.25
C GLU A 31 11.83 6.20 27.73
N LYS A 32 12.73 5.41 27.13
CA LYS A 32 14.00 5.88 26.55
C LYS A 32 13.83 6.75 25.31
N VAL A 33 12.63 6.74 24.73
CA VAL A 33 12.23 7.57 23.58
C VAL A 33 11.05 8.49 23.91
N GLY A 34 10.82 8.73 25.23
CA GLY A 34 9.78 9.64 25.72
C GLY A 34 8.34 9.15 25.45
N LEU A 35 8.15 7.84 25.37
CA LEU A 35 6.84 7.20 25.35
C LEU A 35 6.56 6.58 26.73
N SER A 36 5.31 6.25 27.02
CA SER A 36 4.90 5.57 28.24
C SER A 36 4.49 4.13 27.93
N SER A 37 5.14 3.16 28.57
CA SER A 37 4.75 1.74 28.48
C SER A 37 3.31 1.53 28.92
N GLU A 38 2.85 2.22 29.98
CA GLU A 38 1.48 2.15 30.48
C GLU A 38 0.47 2.62 29.42
N LYS A 39 0.75 3.76 28.76
CA LYS A 39 -0.11 4.27 27.68
C LYS A 39 -0.10 3.39 26.45
N LEU A 40 1.05 2.83 26.09
CA LEU A 40 1.15 1.88 24.97
C LEU A 40 0.42 0.56 25.25
N ALA A 41 0.28 0.15 26.49
CA ALA A 41 -0.51 -1.02 26.87
C ALA A 41 -2.01 -0.89 26.49
N ALA A 42 -2.52 0.33 26.34
CA ALA A 42 -3.88 0.55 25.83
C ALA A 42 -4.09 -0.01 24.41
N ILE A 43 -3.02 -0.13 23.60
CA ILE A 43 -3.06 -0.74 22.27
C ILE A 43 -3.54 -2.20 22.36
N ASP A 44 -3.09 -2.94 23.40
CA ASP A 44 -3.49 -4.34 23.61
C ASP A 44 -5.01 -4.45 23.73
N THR A 45 -5.61 -3.60 24.56
CA THR A 45 -7.06 -3.57 24.78
C THR A 45 -7.82 -3.19 23.51
N ILE A 46 -7.34 -2.19 22.78
CA ILE A 46 -7.97 -1.73 21.53
C ILE A 46 -7.91 -2.83 20.47
N ALA A 47 -6.74 -3.46 20.29
CA ALA A 47 -6.54 -4.51 19.30
C ALA A 47 -7.41 -5.74 19.60
N LEU A 48 -7.43 -6.20 20.85
CA LEU A 48 -8.24 -7.34 21.28
C LEU A 48 -9.74 -7.05 21.13
N HIS A 49 -10.19 -5.84 21.48
CA HIS A 49 -11.59 -5.43 21.31
C HIS A 49 -11.98 -5.37 19.83
N ALA A 50 -11.12 -4.86 18.94
CA ALA A 50 -11.37 -4.86 17.51
C ALA A 50 -11.54 -6.28 16.94
N ILE A 51 -10.70 -7.22 17.37
CA ILE A 51 -10.79 -8.63 16.98
C ILE A 51 -12.08 -9.26 17.53
N GLU A 52 -12.41 -9.02 18.80
CA GLU A 52 -13.66 -9.50 19.42
C GLU A 52 -14.91 -9.01 18.69
N LYS A 53 -14.88 -7.76 18.24
CA LYS A 53 -15.98 -7.17 17.44
C LYS A 53 -15.99 -7.61 15.98
N GLY A 54 -15.06 -8.46 15.55
CA GLY A 54 -14.98 -8.94 14.17
C GLY A 54 -14.52 -7.88 13.16
N ALA A 55 -13.89 -6.79 13.61
CA ALA A 55 -13.35 -5.76 12.70
C ALA A 55 -12.18 -6.27 11.86
N ALA A 56 -11.36 -7.16 12.43
CA ALA A 56 -10.30 -7.90 11.75
C ALA A 56 -10.07 -9.24 12.46
N PRO A 57 -9.63 -10.29 11.76
CA PRO A 57 -9.30 -11.57 12.41
C PRO A 57 -8.03 -11.47 13.27
N GLY A 58 -7.12 -10.58 12.89
CA GLY A 58 -5.89 -10.32 13.62
C GLY A 58 -5.10 -9.17 13.01
N MET A 59 -4.03 -8.78 13.67
CA MET A 59 -3.17 -7.66 13.27
C MET A 59 -1.79 -7.72 13.92
N VAL A 60 -0.83 -7.03 13.30
CA VAL A 60 0.44 -6.67 13.93
C VAL A 60 0.48 -5.16 14.11
N VAL A 61 0.81 -4.71 15.30
CA VAL A 61 0.97 -3.29 15.63
C VAL A 61 2.42 -3.01 15.99
N LEU A 62 3.04 -2.04 15.32
CA LEU A 62 4.39 -1.58 15.57
C LEU A 62 4.39 -0.08 15.82
N VAL A 63 5.05 0.35 16.90
CA VAL A 63 5.31 1.77 17.18
C VAL A 63 6.80 1.98 17.26
N ALA A 64 7.32 2.85 16.39
CA ALA A 64 8.71 3.27 16.38
C ALA A 64 8.80 4.78 16.61
N LYS A 65 9.82 5.20 17.37
CA LYS A 65 10.16 6.60 17.59
C LYS A 65 11.68 6.76 17.67
N ASP A 66 12.17 7.84 17.08
CA ASP A 66 13.61 8.17 17.04
C ASP A 66 14.47 7.01 16.50
N GLY A 67 13.96 6.34 15.45
CA GLY A 67 14.62 5.21 14.79
C GLY A 67 14.69 3.93 15.64
N LYS A 68 13.85 3.78 16.67
CA LYS A 68 13.81 2.62 17.55
C LYS A 68 12.39 2.09 17.71
N VAL A 69 12.25 0.76 17.76
CA VAL A 69 10.96 0.11 18.02
C VAL A 69 10.70 0.13 19.52
N ALA A 70 9.67 0.85 19.92
CA ALA A 70 9.24 0.96 21.31
C ALA A 70 8.12 -0.02 21.67
N TYR A 71 7.38 -0.50 20.68
CA TYR A 71 6.29 -1.45 20.86
C TYR A 71 6.13 -2.27 19.57
N GLU A 72 5.94 -3.57 19.70
CA GLU A 72 5.58 -4.46 18.60
C GLU A 72 4.89 -5.69 19.14
N LYS A 73 3.64 -5.91 18.71
CA LYS A 73 2.86 -7.10 19.08
C LYS A 73 1.99 -7.59 17.93
N ALA A 74 1.83 -8.91 17.89
CA ALA A 74 0.89 -9.60 17.04
C ALA A 74 -0.33 -10.01 17.88
N PHE A 75 -1.53 -9.91 17.27
CA PHE A 75 -2.82 -10.21 17.91
C PHE A 75 -3.68 -11.03 16.96
N GLY A 76 -4.40 -12.02 17.51
CA GLY A 76 -5.41 -12.78 16.78
C GLY A 76 -4.83 -13.79 15.79
N TYR A 77 -5.56 -14.00 14.70
CA TYR A 77 -5.37 -15.10 13.78
C TYR A 77 -5.36 -14.59 12.32
N THR A 78 -4.89 -15.43 11.40
CA THR A 78 -4.83 -15.10 9.96
C THR A 78 -6.23 -14.99 9.34
N ASN A 79 -7.22 -15.66 9.92
CA ASN A 79 -8.61 -15.65 9.48
C ASN A 79 -9.57 -15.78 10.69
N PHE A 80 -10.86 -15.62 10.43
CA PHE A 80 -11.89 -15.74 11.47
C PHE A 80 -12.10 -17.18 11.97
N ASP A 81 -11.62 -18.20 11.23
CA ASP A 81 -11.68 -19.61 11.65
C ASP A 81 -10.64 -19.96 12.72
N LYS A 82 -9.77 -19.02 13.05
CA LYS A 82 -8.76 -19.11 14.12
C LYS A 82 -7.80 -20.32 14.01
N GLN A 83 -7.48 -20.70 12.78
CA GLN A 83 -6.63 -21.86 12.51
C GLN A 83 -5.15 -21.58 12.78
N GLU A 84 -4.67 -20.39 12.44
CA GLU A 84 -3.28 -20.01 12.55
C GLU A 84 -3.14 -18.65 13.24
N ALA A 85 -2.37 -18.60 14.33
CA ALA A 85 -2.11 -17.35 15.04
C ALA A 85 -1.17 -16.44 14.24
N ILE A 86 -1.46 -15.15 14.24
CA ILE A 86 -0.56 -14.15 13.63
C ILE A 86 0.75 -14.10 14.41
N ASN A 87 1.85 -14.01 13.68
CA ASN A 87 3.17 -13.68 14.19
C ASN A 87 3.74 -12.44 13.49
N LYS A 88 4.83 -11.90 14.03
CA LYS A 88 5.42 -10.65 13.54
C LYS A 88 6.14 -10.77 12.19
N ASP A 89 6.46 -11.99 11.78
CA ASP A 89 7.21 -12.27 10.55
C ASP A 89 6.31 -12.53 9.34
N MET A 90 4.99 -12.48 9.53
CA MET A 90 4.03 -12.66 8.44
C MET A 90 4.09 -11.53 7.43
N LEU A 91 3.93 -11.90 6.15
CA LEU A 91 3.83 -10.95 5.04
C LEU A 91 2.39 -10.45 4.90
N TYR A 92 2.26 -9.14 4.72
CA TYR A 92 1.00 -8.46 4.49
C TYR A 92 0.95 -7.85 3.10
N ASP A 93 -0.21 -7.91 2.47
CA ASP A 93 -0.48 -7.09 1.30
C ASP A 93 -0.43 -5.61 1.72
N LEU A 94 0.44 -4.85 1.04
CA LEU A 94 0.64 -3.43 1.34
C LEU A 94 -0.52 -2.56 0.86
N ALA A 95 -1.40 -3.09 -0.01
CA ALA A 95 -2.52 -2.36 -0.58
C ALA A 95 -2.11 -0.93 -1.00
N SER A 96 -2.79 0.10 -0.51
CA SER A 96 -2.47 1.50 -0.88
C SER A 96 -1.15 2.04 -0.34
N VAL A 97 -0.48 1.36 0.59
CA VAL A 97 0.90 1.73 0.97
C VAL A 97 1.84 1.62 -0.23
N THR A 98 1.51 0.77 -1.21
CA THR A 98 2.21 0.68 -2.51
C THR A 98 2.31 2.03 -3.23
N LYS A 99 1.33 2.92 -3.07
CA LYS A 99 1.35 4.26 -3.70
C LYS A 99 2.54 5.09 -3.24
N ILE A 100 2.88 5.03 -1.97
CA ILE A 100 4.00 5.80 -1.39
C ILE A 100 5.32 5.04 -1.43
N SER A 101 5.30 3.71 -1.30
CA SER A 101 6.52 2.89 -1.24
C SER A 101 7.05 2.49 -2.62
N ALA A 102 6.22 2.45 -3.66
CA ALA A 102 6.60 2.05 -5.01
C ALA A 102 6.28 3.15 -6.04
N THR A 103 5.00 3.53 -6.21
CA THR A 103 4.59 4.44 -7.29
C THR A 103 5.24 5.81 -7.15
N THR A 104 5.18 6.43 -5.96
CA THR A 104 5.81 7.75 -5.73
C THR A 104 7.31 7.68 -5.93
N VAL A 105 7.97 6.64 -5.46
CA VAL A 105 9.42 6.46 -5.63
C VAL A 105 9.79 6.31 -7.12
N ALA A 106 8.99 5.57 -7.90
CA ALA A 106 9.20 5.48 -9.36
C ALA A 106 9.02 6.83 -10.05
N VAL A 107 8.00 7.60 -9.66
CA VAL A 107 7.79 8.96 -10.21
C VAL A 107 8.94 9.90 -9.81
N MET A 108 9.42 9.83 -8.57
CA MET A 108 10.61 10.59 -8.14
C MET A 108 11.82 10.30 -9.03
N LYS A 109 12.01 9.04 -9.39
CA LYS A 109 13.09 8.63 -10.30
C LYS A 109 12.93 9.22 -11.69
N LEU A 110 11.71 9.18 -12.25
CA LEU A 110 11.42 9.80 -13.55
C LEU A 110 11.59 11.33 -13.52
N TYR A 111 11.23 11.97 -12.41
CA TYR A 111 11.41 13.39 -12.20
C TYR A 111 12.90 13.78 -12.12
N GLU A 112 13.69 13.02 -11.35
CA GLU A 112 15.15 13.20 -11.26
C GLU A 112 15.83 13.11 -12.63
N GLU A 113 15.36 12.18 -13.48
CA GLU A 113 15.86 11.98 -14.85
C GLU A 113 15.33 13.01 -15.87
N GLY A 114 14.50 13.96 -15.44
CA GLY A 114 13.87 14.95 -16.32
C GLY A 114 12.85 14.34 -17.30
N LYS A 115 12.40 13.12 -17.07
CA LYS A 115 11.43 12.40 -17.91
C LYS A 115 9.98 12.77 -17.62
N ILE A 116 9.71 13.27 -16.42
CA ILE A 116 8.39 13.73 -16.02
C ILE A 116 8.48 15.14 -15.43
N ASP A 117 7.52 15.97 -15.80
CA ASP A 117 7.31 17.31 -15.26
C ASP A 117 5.97 17.31 -14.52
N LEU A 118 5.98 17.70 -13.27
CA LEU A 118 4.80 17.66 -12.41
C LEU A 118 3.72 18.68 -12.82
N GLU A 119 4.10 19.73 -13.54
CA GLU A 119 3.15 20.74 -14.03
C GLU A 119 2.51 20.37 -15.37
N LYS A 120 3.04 19.36 -16.07
CA LYS A 120 2.43 18.78 -17.26
C LYS A 120 1.23 17.91 -16.91
N THR A 121 0.45 17.62 -17.96
CA THR A 121 -0.81 16.89 -17.82
C THR A 121 -0.66 15.41 -18.14
N LEU A 122 -1.67 14.63 -17.79
CA LEU A 122 -1.73 13.22 -18.11
C LEU A 122 -1.67 12.97 -19.62
N GLY A 123 -2.36 13.83 -20.40
CA GLY A 123 -2.35 13.78 -21.87
C GLY A 123 -0.99 14.05 -22.53
N ASP A 124 -0.04 14.69 -21.82
CA ASP A 124 1.32 14.89 -22.30
C ASP A 124 2.16 13.60 -22.24
N TYR A 125 1.77 12.65 -21.39
CA TYR A 125 2.54 11.42 -21.15
C TYR A 125 1.81 10.16 -21.59
N ILE A 126 0.48 10.17 -21.63
CA ILE A 126 -0.33 8.97 -21.88
C ILE A 126 -1.29 9.24 -23.05
N ASP A 127 -0.89 8.81 -24.25
CA ASP A 127 -1.60 9.14 -25.50
C ASP A 127 -3.07 8.73 -25.52
N TRP A 128 -3.44 7.58 -24.96
CA TRP A 128 -4.82 7.11 -24.96
C TRP A 128 -5.76 7.96 -24.08
N THR A 129 -5.22 8.85 -23.24
CA THR A 129 -6.04 9.80 -22.47
C THR A 129 -6.45 11.02 -23.28
N LYS A 130 -5.78 11.28 -24.41
CA LYS A 130 -6.07 12.44 -25.29
C LYS A 130 -7.51 12.38 -25.78
N GLY A 131 -8.20 13.50 -25.69
CA GLY A 131 -9.62 13.59 -26.03
C GLY A 131 -10.58 13.13 -24.93
N THR A 132 -10.08 12.73 -23.79
CA THR A 132 -10.90 12.43 -22.62
C THR A 132 -10.83 13.55 -21.57
N ASP A 133 -11.76 13.54 -20.62
CA ASP A 133 -11.78 14.44 -19.47
C ASP A 133 -10.58 14.23 -18.51
N LYS A 134 -9.78 13.21 -18.71
CA LYS A 134 -8.58 12.91 -17.93
C LYS A 134 -7.32 13.55 -18.49
N ALA A 135 -7.31 13.88 -19.81
CA ALA A 135 -6.14 14.47 -20.44
C ALA A 135 -5.60 15.74 -19.76
N PRO A 136 -6.43 16.69 -19.31
CA PRO A 136 -5.97 17.94 -18.69
C PRO A 136 -5.51 17.80 -17.23
N LEU A 137 -5.63 16.62 -16.61
CA LEU A 137 -5.26 16.43 -15.20
C LEU A 137 -3.74 16.57 -15.04
N LYS A 138 -3.30 17.45 -14.17
CA LYS A 138 -1.88 17.62 -13.87
C LYS A 138 -1.32 16.44 -13.09
N VAL A 139 -0.12 16.02 -13.40
CA VAL A 139 0.61 14.97 -12.67
C VAL A 139 0.71 15.30 -11.19
N LYS A 140 1.02 16.56 -10.85
CA LYS A 140 1.08 17.06 -9.47
C LYS A 140 -0.23 16.84 -8.71
N ASP A 141 -1.37 17.18 -9.33
CA ASP A 141 -2.67 17.08 -8.67
C ASP A 141 -3.07 15.62 -8.43
N ILE A 142 -2.68 14.71 -9.35
CA ILE A 142 -2.88 13.28 -9.18
C ILE A 142 -2.06 12.75 -7.99
N LEU A 143 -0.79 13.14 -7.89
CA LEU A 143 0.09 12.74 -6.79
C LEU A 143 -0.37 13.26 -5.43
N LEU A 144 -0.98 14.45 -5.41
CA LEU A 144 -1.54 15.07 -4.21
C LEU A 144 -2.97 14.61 -3.89
N HIS A 145 -3.55 13.69 -4.68
CA HIS A 145 -4.96 13.28 -4.56
C HIS A 145 -5.97 14.44 -4.71
N GLN A 146 -5.65 15.45 -5.50
CA GLN A 146 -6.46 16.65 -5.72
C GLN A 146 -7.07 16.72 -7.13
N ALA A 147 -6.84 15.74 -7.98
CA ALA A 147 -7.26 15.72 -9.38
C ALA A 147 -8.76 15.44 -9.59
N GLY A 148 -9.57 15.31 -8.54
CA GLY A 148 -11.01 15.03 -8.65
C GLY A 148 -11.35 13.64 -9.18
N LEU A 149 -10.39 12.70 -9.20
CA LEU A 149 -10.63 11.33 -9.61
C LEU A 149 -11.43 10.55 -8.56
N TYR A 150 -12.25 9.60 -9.03
CA TYR A 150 -12.93 8.69 -8.12
C TYR A 150 -11.90 7.85 -7.34
N PRO A 151 -12.03 7.75 -6.01
CA PRO A 151 -11.09 7.01 -5.16
C PRO A 151 -11.17 5.51 -5.39
N PHE A 152 -12.33 5.01 -5.86
CA PHE A 152 -12.60 3.60 -6.06
C PHE A 152 -13.66 3.39 -7.12
N ILE A 153 -13.36 2.56 -8.12
CA ILE A 153 -14.32 2.14 -9.14
C ILE A 153 -14.72 0.68 -8.84
N PRO A 154 -15.98 0.43 -8.48
CA PRO A 154 -16.42 -0.91 -8.08
C PRO A 154 -16.67 -1.81 -9.29
N PHE A 155 -15.63 -2.15 -10.05
CA PHE A 155 -15.72 -3.04 -11.23
C PHE A 155 -16.39 -4.38 -10.92
N TYR A 156 -16.27 -4.87 -9.70
CA TYR A 156 -16.92 -6.11 -9.29
C TYR A 156 -18.45 -6.09 -9.45
N ARG A 157 -19.07 -4.89 -9.41
CA ARG A 157 -20.51 -4.76 -9.62
C ARG A 157 -20.95 -5.14 -11.04
N GLU A 158 -20.06 -5.05 -12.00
CA GLU A 158 -20.33 -5.48 -13.38
C GLU A 158 -20.32 -7.00 -13.52
N VAL A 159 -19.74 -7.71 -12.56
CA VAL A 159 -19.56 -9.17 -12.58
C VAL A 159 -20.43 -9.90 -11.56
N ILE A 160 -21.24 -9.16 -10.80
CA ILE A 160 -22.15 -9.69 -9.79
C ILE A 160 -23.59 -9.44 -10.23
N ASP A 161 -24.43 -10.48 -10.13
CA ASP A 161 -25.87 -10.35 -10.28
C ASP A 161 -26.44 -9.49 -9.13
N SER A 162 -27.11 -8.41 -9.49
CA SER A 162 -27.59 -7.41 -8.51
C SER A 162 -28.71 -7.92 -7.59
N VAL A 163 -29.40 -9.01 -7.97
CA VAL A 163 -30.49 -9.59 -7.20
C VAL A 163 -30.00 -10.69 -6.26
N THR A 164 -29.14 -11.57 -6.77
CA THR A 164 -28.67 -12.73 -6.01
C THR A 164 -27.36 -12.48 -5.28
N GLY A 165 -26.61 -11.43 -5.63
CA GLY A 165 -25.26 -11.14 -5.10
C GLY A 165 -24.21 -12.16 -5.55
N LYS A 166 -24.56 -13.09 -6.44
CA LYS A 166 -23.65 -14.12 -6.94
C LYS A 166 -22.91 -13.65 -8.19
N PRO A 167 -21.71 -14.17 -8.44
CA PRO A 167 -21.00 -13.91 -9.69
C PRO A 167 -21.81 -14.37 -10.92
N LEU A 168 -21.80 -13.55 -11.96
CA LEU A 168 -22.46 -13.89 -13.23
C LEU A 168 -21.68 -14.99 -13.95
N GLU A 169 -22.36 -16.05 -14.39
CA GLU A 169 -21.74 -17.21 -15.08
C GLU A 169 -20.90 -16.81 -16.29
N ARG A 170 -21.29 -15.75 -17.02
CA ARG A 170 -20.55 -15.25 -18.19
C ARG A 170 -19.10 -14.84 -17.91
N PHE A 171 -18.76 -14.55 -16.65
CA PHE A 171 -17.39 -14.17 -16.24
C PHE A 171 -16.51 -15.36 -15.88
N PHE A 172 -17.08 -16.55 -15.78
CA PHE A 172 -16.36 -17.81 -15.55
C PHE A 172 -16.23 -18.66 -16.83
N SER A 173 -16.54 -18.10 -18.01
CA SER A 173 -16.33 -18.82 -19.26
C SER A 173 -14.82 -19.02 -19.51
N LYS A 174 -14.45 -20.21 -20.01
CA LYS A 174 -13.07 -20.51 -20.42
C LYS A 174 -12.59 -19.65 -21.62
N GLN A 175 -13.50 -18.90 -22.26
CA GLN A 175 -13.19 -17.98 -23.35
C GLN A 175 -13.03 -16.57 -22.78
N GLN A 176 -11.79 -16.14 -22.63
CA GLN A 176 -11.49 -14.75 -22.30
C GLN A 176 -11.79 -13.86 -23.50
N THR A 177 -12.68 -12.90 -23.31
CA THR A 177 -12.83 -11.82 -24.29
C THR A 177 -11.67 -10.83 -24.17
N PRO A 178 -11.26 -10.15 -25.27
CA PRO A 178 -10.21 -9.14 -25.21
C PRO A 178 -10.43 -8.06 -24.12
N SER A 179 -11.69 -7.67 -23.92
CA SER A 179 -12.06 -6.69 -22.87
C SER A 179 -11.92 -7.23 -21.44
N PHE A 180 -12.04 -8.53 -21.25
CA PHE A 180 -11.83 -9.17 -19.95
C PHE A 180 -10.32 -9.28 -19.64
N LYS A 181 -9.53 -9.66 -20.65
CA LYS A 181 -8.08 -9.79 -20.51
C LYS A 181 -7.40 -8.49 -20.09
N SER A 182 -7.84 -7.36 -20.60
CA SER A 182 -7.28 -6.04 -20.25
C SER A 182 -7.70 -5.51 -18.88
N ARG A 183 -8.71 -6.10 -18.22
CA ARG A 183 -9.26 -5.59 -16.96
C ARG A 183 -9.00 -6.44 -15.74
N VAL A 184 -8.72 -7.72 -15.90
CA VAL A 184 -8.66 -8.69 -14.78
C VAL A 184 -7.45 -9.61 -14.84
N ALA A 185 -6.79 -9.73 -15.99
CA ALA A 185 -5.68 -10.66 -16.19
C ALA A 185 -4.29 -9.99 -16.14
N GLU A 186 -4.23 -8.71 -15.90
CA GLU A 186 -3.06 -7.90 -15.59
C GLU A 186 -3.21 -7.32 -14.18
#